data_1fe8dd3abe5c5b9e4a6b130fb911aa55
#
_entry.id   1fe8dd3abe5c5b9e4a6b130fb911aa55
#
_cell.length_a   1.000
_cell.length_b   1.000
_cell.length_c   1.000
_cell.angle_alpha   90.00
_cell.angle_beta   90.00
_cell.angle_gamma   90.00
#
_symmetry.space_group_name_H-M   'P 1'
#
loop_
_entity.id
_entity.type
_entity.pdbx_description
1 polymer ?
#
loop_
_entity_poly.entity_id
_entity_poly.type
_entity_poly.pdbx_seq_one_letter_code
_entity_poly.pdbx_strand_id
1 'polypeptide(L)'
;LYASFMVHFDGKDLTLPQLGVYKQGPDRAVRKAAYVAEGEWFDAHRTEFDELYSKLVENRNAQAKALGYHDYSELSYLRMGRIGYGPAEVKNYREQVLCDVVPVVHELQKRRFARAGVPDAKFYDLPVFFADGNPKPHGTSGELLQRCRQMYHELSPETSEFIDWMFENECFD
;
A
#
# COMPACT_ATOMS: atom_id res chain seq x y z
N LEU A 1 2.61 5.46 17.81
CA LEU A 1 2.13 6.65 17.13
C LEU A 1 1.23 6.30 15.93
N TYR A 2 1.73 5.55 14.93
CA TYR A 2 0.93 5.20 13.75
C TYR A 2 -0.33 4.38 14.10
N ALA A 3 -0.23 3.44 15.04
CA ALA A 3 -1.35 2.64 15.52
C ALA A 3 -2.37 3.43 16.36
N SER A 4 -2.02 4.63 16.83
CA SER A 4 -2.94 5.50 17.56
C SER A 4 -3.75 6.44 16.65
N PHE A 5 -3.64 6.27 15.32
CA PHE A 5 -4.43 7.06 14.38
C PHE A 5 -5.93 6.91 14.66
N MET A 6 -6.59 8.03 14.89
CA MET A 6 -8.03 8.11 15.06
C MET A 6 -8.53 9.47 14.58
N VAL A 7 -9.54 9.48 13.74
CA VAL A 7 -10.20 10.69 13.25
C VAL A 7 -11.72 10.56 13.35
N HIS A 8 -12.38 11.66 13.69
CA HIS A 8 -13.84 11.72 13.65
C HIS A 8 -14.27 12.03 12.22
N PHE A 9 -14.96 11.09 11.56
CA PHE A 9 -15.38 11.22 10.16
C PHE A 9 -16.74 10.54 9.96
N ASP A 10 -17.67 11.21 9.29
CA ASP A 10 -19.02 10.69 9.02
C ASP A 10 -19.75 10.21 10.28
N GLY A 11 -19.62 10.99 11.39
CA GLY A 11 -20.25 10.69 12.69
C GLY A 11 -19.64 9.51 13.45
N LYS A 12 -18.45 9.05 13.08
CA LYS A 12 -17.76 7.89 13.69
C LYS A 12 -16.30 8.20 13.94
N ASP A 13 -15.74 7.57 14.95
CA ASP A 13 -14.31 7.58 15.19
C ASP A 13 -13.66 6.41 14.41
N LEU A 14 -12.82 6.74 13.44
CA LEU A 14 -12.27 5.79 12.48
C LEU A 14 -10.76 5.66 12.62
N THR A 15 -10.29 4.42 12.59
CA THR A 15 -8.88 4.09 12.40
C THR A 15 -8.46 4.32 10.95
N LEU A 16 -7.16 4.37 10.67
CA LEU A 16 -6.63 4.57 9.32
C LEU A 16 -7.16 3.54 8.29
N PRO A 17 -7.21 2.23 8.58
CA PRO A 17 -7.80 1.26 7.65
C PRO A 17 -9.30 1.50 7.40
N GLN A 18 -10.06 1.86 8.43
CA GLN A 18 -11.50 2.16 8.31
C GLN A 18 -11.75 3.41 7.46
N LEU A 19 -10.93 4.47 7.64
CA LEU A 19 -10.98 5.66 6.80
C LEU A 19 -10.65 5.35 5.33
N GLY A 20 -9.81 4.33 5.09
CA GLY A 20 -9.46 3.84 3.76
C GLY A 20 -10.65 3.46 2.87
N VAL A 21 -11.73 2.99 3.46
CA VAL A 21 -12.97 2.65 2.74
C VAL A 21 -13.58 3.90 2.08
N TYR A 22 -13.61 5.02 2.80
CA TYR A 22 -14.12 6.30 2.28
C TYR A 22 -13.23 6.88 1.18
N LYS A 23 -11.93 6.61 1.22
CA LYS A 23 -10.98 7.04 0.17
C LYS A 23 -11.14 6.31 -1.16
N GLN A 24 -11.89 5.22 -1.20
CA GLN A 24 -12.17 4.42 -2.41
C GLN A 24 -13.63 4.52 -2.88
N GLY A 25 -14.47 5.26 -2.17
CA GLY A 25 -15.88 5.45 -2.51
C GLY A 25 -16.11 6.21 -3.82
N PRO A 26 -17.30 6.10 -4.43
CA PRO A 26 -17.63 6.77 -5.69
C PRO A 26 -17.75 8.30 -5.53
N ASP A 27 -18.14 8.80 -4.37
CA ASP A 27 -18.31 10.23 -4.12
C ASP A 27 -16.94 10.93 -3.99
N ARG A 28 -16.67 11.84 -4.94
CA ARG A 28 -15.41 12.59 -5.00
C ARG A 28 -15.21 13.53 -3.81
N ALA A 29 -16.28 14.15 -3.31
CA ALA A 29 -16.20 15.09 -2.19
C ALA A 29 -15.86 14.33 -0.90
N VAL A 30 -16.49 13.18 -0.69
CA VAL A 30 -16.21 12.29 0.45
C VAL A 30 -14.76 11.76 0.38
N ARG A 31 -14.30 11.31 -0.80
CA ARG A 31 -12.90 10.89 -0.96
C ARG A 31 -11.93 12.00 -0.57
N LYS A 32 -12.14 13.21 -1.12
CA LYS A 32 -11.30 14.39 -0.81
C LYS A 32 -11.29 14.66 0.69
N ALA A 33 -12.47 14.70 1.33
CA ALA A 33 -12.59 14.95 2.76
C ALA A 33 -11.85 13.91 3.60
N ALA A 34 -11.93 12.63 3.24
CA ALA A 34 -11.21 11.56 3.93
C ALA A 34 -9.68 11.70 3.81
N TYR A 35 -9.17 12.06 2.64
CA TYR A 35 -7.74 12.35 2.46
C TYR A 35 -7.28 13.60 3.22
N VAL A 36 -8.12 14.62 3.31
CA VAL A 36 -7.82 15.83 4.09
C VAL A 36 -7.77 15.50 5.58
N ALA A 37 -8.75 14.77 6.11
CA ALA A 37 -8.78 14.36 7.52
C ALA A 37 -7.55 13.53 7.92
N GLU A 38 -7.11 12.62 7.04
CA GLU A 38 -5.85 11.88 7.24
C GLU A 38 -4.64 12.83 7.27
N GLY A 39 -4.56 13.74 6.29
CA GLY A 39 -3.46 14.70 6.19
C GLY A 39 -3.37 15.62 7.41
N GLU A 40 -4.51 16.12 7.88
CA GLU A 40 -4.59 16.96 9.08
C GLU A 40 -4.13 16.23 10.34
N TRP A 41 -4.48 14.95 10.48
CA TRP A 41 -4.00 14.13 11.59
C TRP A 41 -2.47 13.96 11.56
N PHE A 42 -1.90 13.62 10.41
CA PHE A 42 -0.45 13.51 10.25
C PHE A 42 0.25 14.84 10.46
N ASP A 43 -0.33 15.94 9.99
CA ASP A 43 0.23 17.28 10.18
C ASP A 43 0.24 17.69 11.66
N ALA A 44 -0.82 17.38 12.39
CA ALA A 44 -0.91 17.62 13.84
C ALA A 44 0.15 16.83 14.64
N HIS A 45 0.60 15.67 14.14
CA HIS A 45 1.62 14.83 14.76
C HIS A 45 3.00 14.94 14.07
N ARG A 46 3.19 15.92 13.20
CA ARG A 46 4.41 16.09 12.38
C ARG A 46 5.69 16.07 13.22
N THR A 47 5.72 16.86 14.28
CA THR A 47 6.91 16.96 15.14
C THR A 47 7.28 15.60 15.76
N GLU A 48 6.30 14.84 16.22
CA GLU A 48 6.53 13.52 16.79
C GLU A 48 7.10 12.54 15.76
N PHE A 49 6.58 12.58 14.53
CA PHE A 49 7.09 11.76 13.42
C PHE A 49 8.51 12.16 13.03
N ASP A 50 8.80 13.46 12.95
CA ASP A 50 10.12 13.98 12.57
C ASP A 50 11.18 13.60 13.63
N GLU A 51 10.85 13.74 14.92
CA GLU A 51 11.73 13.31 16.00
C GLU A 51 11.97 11.81 16.02
N LEU A 52 10.91 11.01 15.82
CA LEU A 52 11.00 9.56 15.77
C LEU A 52 11.85 9.09 14.59
N TYR A 53 11.65 9.71 13.42
CA TYR A 53 12.44 9.41 12.22
C TYR A 53 13.92 9.75 12.43
N SER A 54 14.22 10.91 13.01
CA SER A 54 15.58 11.33 13.32
C SER A 54 16.28 10.34 14.25
N LYS A 55 15.61 9.92 15.34
CA LYS A 55 16.12 8.90 16.25
C LYS A 55 16.37 7.55 15.58
N LEU A 56 15.50 7.16 14.63
CA LEU A 56 15.70 5.94 13.85
C LEU A 56 16.93 6.03 12.93
N VAL A 57 17.14 7.18 12.29
CA VAL A 57 18.34 7.42 11.44
C VAL A 57 19.61 7.38 12.27
N GLU A 58 19.64 8.07 13.42
CA GLU A 58 20.78 8.08 14.34
C GLU A 58 21.12 6.67 14.83
N ASN A 59 20.12 5.92 15.30
CA ASN A 59 20.30 4.54 15.79
C ASN A 59 20.82 3.62 14.68
N ARG A 60 20.24 3.66 13.47
CA ARG A 60 20.65 2.86 12.35
C ARG A 60 22.06 3.16 11.90
N ASN A 61 22.46 4.43 11.84
CA ASN A 61 23.81 4.83 11.53
C ASN A 61 24.81 4.41 12.62
N ALA A 62 24.43 4.46 13.88
CA ALA A 62 25.27 3.94 14.97
C ALA A 62 25.49 2.41 14.82
N GLN A 63 24.45 1.65 14.47
CA GLN A 63 24.59 0.21 14.18
C GLN A 63 25.55 -0.06 13.01
N ALA A 64 25.41 0.69 11.91
CA ALA A 64 26.28 0.55 10.76
C ALA A 64 27.73 0.81 11.10
N LYS A 65 28.02 1.90 11.80
CA LYS A 65 29.36 2.26 12.27
C LYS A 65 29.97 1.21 13.20
N ALA A 66 29.18 0.67 14.13
CA ALA A 66 29.63 -0.39 15.03
C ALA A 66 30.00 -1.68 14.30
N LEU A 67 29.45 -1.91 13.11
CA LEU A 67 29.75 -3.05 12.24
C LEU A 67 30.81 -2.73 11.18
N GLY A 68 31.41 -1.53 11.18
CA GLY A 68 32.48 -1.12 10.27
C GLY A 68 32.01 -0.57 8.91
N TYR A 69 30.71 -0.26 8.76
CA TYR A 69 30.16 0.37 7.56
C TYR A 69 30.17 1.90 7.66
N HIS A 70 30.24 2.57 6.52
CA HIS A 70 30.23 4.02 6.46
C HIS A 70 28.89 4.61 6.96
N ASP A 71 27.78 4.06 6.51
CA ASP A 71 26.43 4.44 6.90
C ASP A 71 25.46 3.26 6.83
N TYR A 72 24.21 3.50 7.25
CA TYR A 72 23.19 2.46 7.25
C TYR A 72 22.72 2.07 5.85
N SER A 73 22.84 2.93 4.85
CA SER A 73 22.45 2.60 3.47
C SER A 73 23.24 1.41 2.95
N GLU A 74 24.56 1.39 3.23
CA GLU A 74 25.45 0.28 2.87
C GLU A 74 25.06 -1.01 3.61
N LEU A 75 24.92 -0.96 4.94
CA LEU A 75 24.51 -2.10 5.73
C LEU A 75 23.13 -2.62 5.36
N SER A 76 22.20 -1.73 4.98
CA SER A 76 20.81 -2.07 4.67
C SER A 76 20.68 -2.99 3.45
N TYR A 77 21.55 -2.87 2.46
CA TYR A 77 21.56 -3.77 1.31
C TYR A 77 21.79 -5.22 1.73
N LEU A 78 22.73 -5.45 2.63
CA LEU A 78 23.00 -6.81 3.15
C LEU A 78 21.83 -7.30 4.02
N ARG A 79 21.29 -6.46 4.90
CA ARG A 79 20.15 -6.81 5.75
C ARG A 79 18.87 -7.11 4.98
N MET A 80 18.69 -6.53 3.81
CA MET A 80 17.56 -6.81 2.92
C MET A 80 17.83 -8.00 1.98
N GLY A 81 18.93 -8.75 2.17
CA GLY A 81 19.28 -9.90 1.35
C GLY A 81 19.61 -9.53 -0.11
N ARG A 82 20.03 -8.31 -0.38
CA ARG A 82 20.40 -7.84 -1.72
C ARG A 82 21.79 -8.31 -2.06
N ILE A 83 21.88 -9.54 -2.57
CA ILE A 83 23.12 -10.21 -2.96
C ILE A 83 23.22 -10.18 -4.48
N GLY A 84 24.40 -9.83 -5.00
CA GLY A 84 24.67 -9.80 -6.44
C GLY A 84 24.33 -8.50 -7.17
N TYR A 85 23.79 -7.51 -6.46
CA TYR A 85 23.59 -6.16 -6.98
C TYR A 85 23.69 -5.11 -5.87
N GLY A 86 24.08 -3.89 -6.22
CA GLY A 86 24.30 -2.80 -5.29
C GLY A 86 23.55 -1.51 -5.66
N PRO A 87 23.92 -0.38 -5.03
CA PRO A 87 23.31 0.92 -5.30
C PRO A 87 23.41 1.39 -6.74
N ALA A 88 24.47 1.03 -7.45
CA ALA A 88 24.68 1.43 -8.84
C ALA A 88 23.69 0.76 -9.79
N GLU A 89 23.47 -0.55 -9.63
CA GLU A 89 22.48 -1.31 -10.41
C GLU A 89 21.06 -0.83 -10.11
N VAL A 90 20.75 -0.56 -8.83
CA VAL A 90 19.45 0.00 -8.44
C VAL A 90 19.24 1.42 -8.99
N LYS A 91 20.30 2.24 -9.06
CA LYS A 91 20.23 3.55 -9.69
C LYS A 91 19.88 3.43 -11.17
N ASN A 92 20.59 2.58 -11.90
CA ASN A 92 20.32 2.32 -13.31
C ASN A 92 18.88 1.81 -13.54
N TYR A 93 18.41 0.87 -12.72
CA TYR A 93 17.03 0.40 -12.77
C TYR A 93 16.02 1.55 -12.59
N ARG A 94 16.23 2.43 -11.60
CA ARG A 94 15.33 3.58 -11.37
C ARG A 94 15.34 4.56 -12.54
N GLU A 95 16.49 4.78 -13.17
CA GLU A 95 16.60 5.63 -14.36
C GLU A 95 15.81 5.03 -15.53
N GLN A 96 15.89 3.73 -15.77
CA GLN A 96 15.08 3.04 -16.78
C GLN A 96 13.58 3.14 -16.47
N VAL A 97 13.16 2.92 -15.22
CA VAL A 97 11.76 3.12 -14.80
C VAL A 97 11.29 4.54 -15.08
N LEU A 98 12.11 5.55 -14.75
CA LEU A 98 11.78 6.95 -14.98
C LEU A 98 11.63 7.27 -16.49
N CYS A 99 12.51 6.75 -17.32
CA CYS A 99 12.53 7.04 -18.76
C CYS A 99 11.49 6.22 -19.55
N ASP A 100 11.30 4.95 -19.20
CA ASP A 100 10.55 4.02 -20.05
C ASP A 100 9.17 3.69 -19.47
N VAL A 101 9.03 3.57 -18.15
CA VAL A 101 7.78 3.15 -17.51
C VAL A 101 6.90 4.34 -17.15
N VAL A 102 7.47 5.36 -16.52
CA VAL A 102 6.69 6.52 -16.02
C VAL A 102 5.90 7.23 -17.11
N PRO A 103 6.43 7.50 -18.33
CA PRO A 103 5.65 8.13 -19.39
C PRO A 103 4.45 7.29 -19.83
N VAL A 104 4.62 5.96 -19.92
CA VAL A 104 3.55 5.03 -20.28
C VAL A 104 2.46 5.02 -19.20
N VAL A 105 2.85 4.98 -17.92
CA VAL A 105 1.91 5.03 -16.79
C VAL A 105 1.13 6.35 -16.79
N HIS A 106 1.77 7.48 -17.05
CA HIS A 106 1.10 8.77 -17.17
C HIS A 106 0.02 8.76 -18.27
N GLU A 107 0.32 8.19 -19.44
CA GLU A 107 -0.63 8.12 -20.55
C GLU A 107 -1.81 7.18 -20.23
N LEU A 108 -1.55 6.05 -19.58
CA LEU A 108 -2.59 5.15 -19.09
C LEU A 108 -3.48 5.80 -18.03
N GLN A 109 -2.90 6.56 -17.11
CA GLN A 109 -3.66 7.32 -16.10
C GLN A 109 -4.55 8.40 -16.73
N LYS A 110 -4.04 9.16 -17.69
CA LYS A 110 -4.83 10.12 -18.46
C LYS A 110 -6.07 9.49 -19.09
N ARG A 111 -5.89 8.37 -19.81
CA ARG A 111 -6.99 7.62 -20.42
C ARG A 111 -7.98 7.09 -19.39
N ARG A 112 -7.47 6.58 -18.26
CA ARG A 112 -8.30 6.10 -17.15
C ARG A 112 -9.16 7.22 -16.56
N PHE A 113 -8.58 8.36 -16.25
CA PHE A 113 -9.30 9.50 -15.68
C PHE A 113 -10.30 10.10 -16.63
N ALA A 114 -9.98 10.20 -17.92
CA ALA A 114 -10.94 10.62 -18.95
C ALA A 114 -12.14 9.67 -19.00
N ARG A 115 -11.91 8.36 -19.00
CA ARG A 115 -12.96 7.33 -18.95
C ARG A 115 -13.81 7.40 -17.67
N ALA A 116 -13.18 7.69 -16.53
CA ALA A 116 -13.86 7.85 -15.26
C ALA A 116 -14.59 9.20 -15.09
N GLY A 117 -14.56 10.08 -16.12
CA GLY A 117 -15.19 11.40 -16.06
C GLY A 117 -14.47 12.42 -15.19
N VAL A 118 -13.18 12.22 -14.90
CA VAL A 118 -12.37 13.07 -14.01
C VAL A 118 -11.08 13.54 -14.71
N PRO A 119 -11.18 14.33 -15.79
CA PRO A 119 -10.00 14.73 -16.59
C PRO A 119 -8.99 15.61 -15.82
N ASP A 120 -9.45 16.32 -14.79
CA ASP A 120 -8.64 17.14 -13.88
C ASP A 120 -8.29 16.39 -12.57
N ALA A 121 -8.04 15.09 -12.65
CA ALA A 121 -7.81 14.22 -11.52
C ALA A 121 -6.74 14.74 -10.56
N LYS A 122 -7.00 14.56 -9.27
CA LYS A 122 -6.11 14.87 -8.17
C LYS A 122 -5.70 13.54 -7.47
N PHE A 123 -4.78 13.62 -6.51
CA PHE A 123 -4.28 12.45 -5.79
C PHE A 123 -5.40 11.62 -5.14
N TYR A 124 -6.49 12.24 -4.69
CA TYR A 124 -7.65 11.55 -4.12
C TYR A 124 -8.55 10.87 -5.17
N ASP A 125 -8.27 11.04 -6.45
CA ASP A 125 -8.95 10.33 -7.55
C ASP A 125 -8.18 9.09 -8.02
N LEU A 126 -6.93 8.90 -7.57
CA LEU A 126 -6.10 7.75 -7.92
C LEU A 126 -6.77 6.38 -7.67
N PRO A 127 -7.56 6.16 -6.61
CA PRO A 127 -8.24 4.89 -6.39
C PRO A 127 -9.40 4.61 -7.35
N VAL A 128 -9.86 5.58 -8.15
CA VAL A 128 -11.05 5.43 -9.01
C VAL A 128 -10.67 4.90 -10.38
N PHE A 129 -11.27 3.78 -10.79
CA PHE A 129 -11.05 3.16 -12.09
C PHE A 129 -12.23 3.29 -13.03
N PHE A 130 -13.46 3.39 -12.51
CA PHE A 130 -14.70 3.49 -13.28
C PHE A 130 -15.61 4.55 -12.69
N ALA A 131 -16.41 5.21 -13.54
CA ALA A 131 -17.30 6.30 -13.14
C ALA A 131 -18.40 5.85 -12.17
N ASP A 132 -18.86 4.62 -12.30
CA ASP A 132 -19.90 3.97 -11.49
C ASP A 132 -19.36 3.24 -10.26
N GLY A 133 -18.04 3.32 -10.02
CA GLY A 133 -17.34 2.69 -8.91
C GLY A 133 -16.47 1.52 -9.31
N ASN A 134 -15.55 1.17 -8.42
CA ASN A 134 -14.63 0.06 -8.63
C ASN A 134 -15.34 -1.29 -8.50
N PRO A 135 -14.89 -2.33 -9.24
CA PRO A 135 -15.37 -3.68 -9.04
C PRO A 135 -15.21 -4.12 -7.58
N LYS A 136 -16.21 -4.81 -7.07
CA LYS A 136 -16.20 -5.41 -5.73
C LYS A 136 -16.39 -6.91 -5.84
N PRO A 137 -15.76 -7.70 -4.95
CA PRO A 137 -16.07 -9.12 -4.84
C PRO A 137 -17.56 -9.32 -4.53
N HIS A 138 -18.16 -10.34 -5.13
CA HIS A 138 -19.55 -10.72 -4.89
C HIS A 138 -19.61 -11.87 -3.89
N GLY A 139 -20.34 -11.68 -2.80
CA GLY A 139 -20.56 -12.66 -1.75
C GLY A 139 -20.01 -12.25 -0.39
N THR A 140 -20.35 -13.03 0.61
CA THR A 140 -19.79 -12.94 1.97
C THR A 140 -18.36 -13.46 2.01
N SER A 141 -17.62 -13.15 3.07
CA SER A 141 -16.26 -13.67 3.28
C SER A 141 -16.22 -15.21 3.21
N GLY A 142 -17.23 -15.89 3.81
CA GLY A 142 -17.33 -17.34 3.75
C GLY A 142 -17.54 -17.88 2.33
N GLU A 143 -18.38 -17.24 1.52
CA GLU A 143 -18.59 -17.62 0.10
C GLU A 143 -17.33 -17.38 -0.73
N LEU A 144 -16.60 -16.31 -0.46
CA LEU A 144 -15.33 -16.02 -1.15
C LEU A 144 -14.26 -17.07 -0.80
N LEU A 145 -14.16 -17.46 0.48
CA LEU A 145 -13.27 -18.53 0.92
C LEU A 145 -13.62 -19.87 0.26
N GLN A 146 -14.92 -20.22 0.19
CA GLN A 146 -15.34 -21.47 -0.49
C GLN A 146 -15.02 -21.45 -1.98
N ARG A 147 -15.19 -20.33 -2.68
CA ARG A 147 -14.77 -20.18 -4.08
C ARG A 147 -13.25 -20.29 -4.23
N CYS A 148 -12.49 -19.72 -3.30
CA CYS A 148 -11.04 -19.87 -3.26
C CYS A 148 -10.66 -21.35 -3.10
N ARG A 149 -11.28 -22.08 -2.17
CA ARG A 149 -11.08 -23.53 -2.01
C ARG A 149 -11.36 -24.29 -3.29
N GLN A 150 -12.51 -24.03 -3.93
CA GLN A 150 -12.85 -24.64 -5.21
C GLN A 150 -11.80 -24.37 -6.29
N MET A 151 -11.33 -23.11 -6.42
CA MET A 151 -10.29 -22.75 -7.38
C MET A 151 -9.00 -23.58 -7.17
N TYR A 152 -8.57 -23.76 -5.93
CA TYR A 152 -7.39 -24.59 -5.61
C TYR A 152 -7.60 -26.06 -5.94
N HIS A 153 -8.83 -26.59 -5.77
CA HIS A 153 -9.19 -27.96 -6.17
C HIS A 153 -9.16 -28.15 -7.70
N GLU A 154 -9.49 -27.11 -8.45
CA GLU A 154 -9.45 -27.14 -9.93
C GLU A 154 -8.02 -27.03 -10.48
N LEU A 155 -7.04 -26.52 -9.69
CA LEU A 155 -5.67 -26.32 -10.15
C LEU A 155 -4.87 -27.63 -10.16
N SER A 156 -4.80 -28.34 -9.04
CA SER A 156 -4.11 -29.63 -8.94
C SER A 156 -4.45 -30.37 -7.63
N PRO A 157 -4.15 -31.71 -7.56
CA PRO A 157 -4.28 -32.46 -6.33
C PRO A 157 -3.44 -31.89 -5.17
N GLU A 158 -2.22 -31.43 -5.44
CA GLU A 158 -1.30 -30.90 -4.44
C GLU A 158 -1.83 -29.59 -3.85
N THR A 159 -2.39 -28.72 -4.67
CA THR A 159 -3.01 -27.47 -4.19
C THR A 159 -4.32 -27.73 -3.45
N SER A 160 -5.05 -28.81 -3.81
CA SER A 160 -6.23 -29.26 -3.08
C SER A 160 -5.88 -29.70 -1.65
N GLU A 161 -4.87 -30.54 -1.49
CA GLU A 161 -4.39 -31.00 -0.18
C GLU A 161 -3.96 -29.81 0.69
N PHE A 162 -3.20 -28.87 0.12
CA PHE A 162 -2.73 -27.68 0.84
C PHE A 162 -3.87 -26.78 1.32
N ILE A 163 -4.84 -26.44 0.44
CA ILE A 163 -5.94 -25.56 0.82
C ILE A 163 -6.88 -26.22 1.84
N ASP A 164 -7.13 -27.53 1.71
CA ASP A 164 -7.94 -28.27 2.66
C ASP A 164 -7.29 -28.30 4.04
N TRP A 165 -5.98 -28.53 4.11
CA TRP A 165 -5.22 -28.44 5.34
C TRP A 165 -5.34 -27.05 5.99
N MET A 166 -5.30 -25.96 5.21
CA MET A 166 -5.47 -24.60 5.73
C MET A 166 -6.88 -24.38 6.31
N PHE A 167 -7.93 -24.93 5.68
CA PHE A 167 -9.29 -24.86 6.20
C PHE A 167 -9.46 -25.66 7.50
N GLU A 168 -8.91 -26.86 7.57
CA GLU A 168 -8.97 -27.74 8.74
C GLU A 168 -8.21 -27.19 9.96
N ASN A 169 -7.16 -26.41 9.72
CA ASN A 169 -6.33 -25.81 10.77
C ASN A 169 -6.64 -24.33 11.02
N GLU A 170 -7.78 -23.82 10.52
CA GLU A 170 -8.24 -22.43 10.74
C GLU A 170 -7.17 -21.37 10.43
N CYS A 171 -6.45 -21.53 9.30
CA CYS A 171 -5.38 -20.64 8.89
C CYS A 171 -5.87 -19.34 8.22
N PHE A 172 -7.15 -19.07 8.25
CA PHE A 172 -7.76 -17.85 7.73
C PHE A 172 -8.36 -17.04 8.88
N ASP A 173 -7.97 -15.76 8.99
CA ASP A 173 -8.51 -14.81 9.97
C ASP A 173 -9.91 -14.27 9.57
#